data_4e57260ae7dd81f9fadcba4a8f4397a4
#
_entry.id   4e57260ae7dd81f9fadcba4a8f4397a4
#
_cell.length_a   1.000
_cell.length_b   1.000
_cell.length_c   1.000
_cell.angle_alpha   90.00
_cell.angle_beta   90.00
_cell.angle_gamma   90.00
#
_symmetry.space_group_name_H-M   'P 1'
#
loop_
_entity.id
_entity.type
_entity.pdbx_description
1 polymer ?
#
loop_
_entity_poly.entity_id
_entity_poly.type
_entity_poly.pdbx_seq_one_letter_code
_entity_poly.pdbx_strand_id
1 'polypeptide(L)'
;ALDGRRHAQGGGAVRPAAEEAAARAMAWLRSQGYYAAQVTPEASESPALARLIIAPGARFHFAAPRLSFEGSAPDEATADAARQAIGAVREGEPARAADVLGAQAAALATLQRAGYADAAAGERRVVVDHALARVTPELHFSAGARARLGDVRMALAAAFRPSFVDNLQNWTRGDAYSPQALSRLRRDMSSTGAVSRVTTRLDPPGEDGLSDVVLEVELARRNAYEFGLGYSTTEGAGVEAQWTRRNLSGRADPLTVATTLGETQQNISATLTRPHAAGLGHGVNFGVSVEREMSEAYTRQGVALHASVDAARRLRTSRSYGVNLSADNYDDLAGGVSNAVVLSSFLNLRNDSTEFSLDPRDGSIAEFRIEPSVSTGDETLGFVRASAEGRLYQSLGENDRLTLAARARTGWLAPVAGDADDAPPDRRFYVGGGGSVRGYGYNTIYPAERDLAGLSPGGQGLFEGSLEARWRFGERIGAAIFVDGGNAFDDWSDAADLRWGVGVGARYDLGFAPLRIDIAFPLDNNETNDSYALYISLGQAF
;
A
#
# COMPACT_ATOMS: atom_id res chain seq x y z
N ALA A 1 -17.27 -21.87 10.80
CA ALA A 1 -16.36 -22.65 11.64
C ALA A 1 -16.52 -22.18 13.08
N LEU A 2 -16.87 -23.10 13.99
CA LEU A 2 -16.86 -22.81 15.42
C LEU A 2 -15.41 -22.79 15.86
N ASP A 3 -14.90 -21.61 16.23
CA ASP A 3 -13.52 -21.46 16.69
C ASP A 3 -13.32 -22.18 18.03
N GLY A 4 -12.58 -23.29 18.03
CA GLY A 4 -12.40 -24.22 19.14
C GLY A 4 -11.47 -23.76 20.27
N ARG A 5 -11.36 -22.46 20.58
CA ARG A 5 -10.35 -21.91 21.47
C ARG A 5 -10.78 -21.58 22.90
N ARG A 6 -11.68 -22.36 23.49
CA ARG A 6 -11.82 -22.37 24.97
C ARG A 6 -11.93 -23.79 25.46
N HIS A 7 -10.81 -24.40 25.84
CA HIS A 7 -10.83 -25.57 26.70
C HIS A 7 -11.39 -25.12 28.07
N ALA A 8 -12.57 -25.65 28.41
CA ALA A 8 -13.09 -25.52 29.76
C ALA A 8 -12.15 -26.25 30.74
N GLN A 9 -11.31 -25.50 31.46
CA GLN A 9 -10.49 -26.02 32.53
C GLN A 9 -11.31 -26.03 33.82
N GLY A 10 -11.92 -27.18 34.15
CA GLY A 10 -12.68 -27.40 35.37
C GLY A 10 -14.12 -27.92 35.11
N GLY A 11 -14.57 -28.97 35.83
CA GLY A 11 -15.85 -29.65 35.61
C GLY A 11 -17.10 -28.77 35.68
N GLY A 12 -17.08 -27.64 36.39
CA GLY A 12 -18.22 -26.70 36.47
C GLY A 12 -18.42 -25.77 35.27
N ALA A 13 -17.49 -25.76 34.29
CA ALA A 13 -17.56 -24.87 33.12
C ALA A 13 -18.07 -25.57 31.83
N VAL A 14 -18.24 -26.89 31.83
CA VAL A 14 -18.61 -27.67 30.63
C VAL A 14 -20.05 -27.42 30.21
N ARG A 15 -20.98 -27.39 31.15
CA ARG A 15 -22.40 -27.17 30.86
C ARG A 15 -22.70 -25.79 30.30
N PRO A 16 -22.23 -24.67 30.90
CA PRO A 16 -22.43 -23.33 30.33
C PRO A 16 -21.78 -23.18 28.94
N ALA A 17 -20.61 -23.78 28.71
CA ALA A 17 -19.96 -23.76 27.41
C ALA A 17 -20.78 -24.57 26.35
N ALA A 18 -21.37 -25.70 26.72
CA ALA A 18 -22.22 -26.48 25.84
C ALA A 18 -23.52 -25.71 25.50
N GLU A 19 -24.14 -25.03 26.46
CA GLU A 19 -25.33 -24.20 26.26
C GLU A 19 -25.04 -23.00 25.35
N GLU A 20 -23.92 -22.33 25.57
CA GLU A 20 -23.46 -21.20 24.69
C GLU A 20 -23.18 -21.70 23.25
N ALA A 21 -22.53 -22.85 23.12
CA ALA A 21 -22.26 -23.46 21.82
C ALA A 21 -23.57 -23.88 21.11
N ALA A 22 -24.56 -24.42 21.84
CA ALA A 22 -25.87 -24.76 21.31
C ALA A 22 -26.63 -23.51 20.83
N ALA A 23 -26.60 -22.42 21.58
CA ALA A 23 -27.22 -21.16 21.19
C ALA A 23 -26.59 -20.59 19.90
N ARG A 24 -25.26 -20.64 19.79
CA ARG A 24 -24.55 -20.21 18.55
C ARG A 24 -24.87 -21.11 17.37
N ALA A 25 -24.91 -22.44 17.56
CA ALA A 25 -25.27 -23.39 16.52
C ALA A 25 -26.72 -23.17 16.04
N MET A 26 -27.66 -22.92 16.97
CA MET A 26 -29.03 -22.58 16.66
C MET A 26 -29.15 -21.29 15.85
N ALA A 27 -28.45 -20.22 16.28
CA ALA A 27 -28.44 -18.96 15.56
C ALA A 27 -27.86 -19.12 14.15
N TRP A 28 -26.78 -19.88 13.99
CA TRP A 28 -26.19 -20.18 12.69
C TRP A 28 -27.15 -21.00 11.79
N LEU A 29 -27.79 -22.06 12.32
CA LEU A 29 -28.77 -22.86 11.56
C LEU A 29 -29.93 -22.00 11.07
N ARG A 30 -30.49 -21.15 11.93
CA ARG A 30 -31.53 -20.19 11.55
C ARG A 30 -31.06 -19.22 10.47
N SER A 31 -29.84 -18.73 10.57
CA SER A 31 -29.26 -17.86 9.54
C SER A 31 -29.10 -18.54 8.18
N GLN A 32 -29.00 -19.87 8.15
CA GLN A 32 -28.90 -20.69 6.95
C GLN A 32 -30.24 -21.16 6.40
N GLY A 33 -31.37 -20.77 7.04
CA GLY A 33 -32.72 -21.11 6.63
C GLY A 33 -33.32 -22.33 7.35
N TYR A 34 -32.74 -22.83 8.41
CA TYR A 34 -33.27 -23.95 9.21
C TYR A 34 -34.04 -23.42 10.42
N TYR A 35 -35.20 -22.81 10.19
CA TYR A 35 -35.97 -22.15 11.24
C TYR A 35 -36.63 -23.12 12.22
N ALA A 36 -36.83 -24.39 11.83
CA ALA A 36 -37.36 -25.47 12.68
C ALA A 36 -36.25 -26.28 13.38
N ALA A 37 -34.97 -25.85 13.25
CA ALA A 37 -33.86 -26.57 13.85
C ALA A 37 -33.97 -26.65 15.37
N GLN A 38 -33.54 -27.78 15.92
CA GLN A 38 -33.39 -28.02 17.36
C GLN A 38 -31.94 -28.39 17.65
N VAL A 39 -31.35 -27.77 18.68
CA VAL A 39 -29.98 -28.07 19.15
C VAL A 39 -30.05 -28.32 20.64
N THR A 40 -29.77 -29.57 21.05
CA THR A 40 -29.78 -29.98 22.45
C THR A 40 -28.35 -30.16 22.94
N PRO A 41 -27.91 -29.39 23.95
CA PRO A 41 -26.60 -29.58 24.54
C PRO A 41 -26.60 -30.73 25.54
N GLU A 42 -25.63 -31.64 25.45
CA GLU A 42 -25.33 -32.67 26.46
C GLU A 42 -23.95 -32.38 27.04
N ALA A 43 -23.84 -32.37 28.36
CA ALA A 43 -22.59 -32.15 29.08
C ALA A 43 -22.33 -33.27 30.08
N SER A 44 -21.10 -33.83 30.05
CA SER A 44 -20.59 -34.73 31.08
C SER A 44 -19.42 -34.09 31.78
N GLU A 45 -19.34 -34.23 33.10
CA GLU A 45 -18.28 -33.67 33.92
C GLU A 45 -17.09 -34.63 34.11
N SER A 46 -17.32 -35.95 33.95
CA SER A 46 -16.28 -36.96 34.07
C SER A 46 -16.46 -38.08 33.04
N PRO A 47 -15.68 -38.16 31.96
CA PRO A 47 -14.73 -37.11 31.49
C PRO A 47 -15.44 -35.83 31.07
N ALA A 48 -14.74 -34.69 31.14
CA ALA A 48 -15.26 -33.39 30.69
C ALA A 48 -15.53 -33.45 29.18
N LEU A 49 -16.79 -33.55 28.76
CA LEU A 49 -17.22 -33.68 27.37
C LEU A 49 -18.48 -32.84 27.13
N ALA A 50 -18.47 -32.03 26.10
CA ALA A 50 -19.66 -31.36 25.58
C ALA A 50 -20.03 -31.93 24.21
N ARG A 51 -21.31 -32.31 24.05
CA ARG A 51 -21.88 -32.83 22.80
C ARG A 51 -23.08 -32.00 22.41
N LEU A 52 -23.22 -31.69 21.14
CA LEU A 52 -24.40 -31.03 20.59
C LEU A 52 -25.15 -32.04 19.72
N ILE A 53 -26.40 -32.31 20.06
CA ILE A 53 -27.33 -33.09 19.23
C ILE A 53 -28.07 -32.09 18.35
N ILE A 54 -27.88 -32.17 17.04
CA ILE A 54 -28.44 -31.22 16.07
C ILE A 54 -29.49 -31.95 15.22
N ALA A 55 -30.73 -31.48 15.29
CA ALA A 55 -31.81 -31.86 14.39
C ALA A 55 -32.18 -30.65 13.54
N PRO A 56 -31.62 -30.50 12.30
CA PRO A 56 -31.78 -29.29 11.49
C PRO A 56 -33.24 -29.10 11.00
N GLY A 57 -33.98 -30.14 10.81
CA GLY A 57 -35.32 -30.09 10.23
C GLY A 57 -35.30 -29.72 8.73
N ALA A 58 -36.46 -29.35 8.20
CA ALA A 58 -36.57 -28.90 6.81
C ALA A 58 -35.91 -27.52 6.62
N ARG A 59 -35.28 -27.33 5.48
CA ARG A 59 -34.75 -26.02 5.08
C ARG A 59 -35.90 -25.20 4.50
N PHE A 60 -36.03 -23.97 4.97
CA PHE A 60 -37.04 -23.02 4.51
C PHE A 60 -36.55 -22.31 3.26
N HIS A 61 -37.49 -21.95 2.38
CA HIS A 61 -37.23 -21.26 1.13
C HIS A 61 -37.99 -19.92 1.10
N PHE A 62 -37.49 -18.96 0.33
CA PHE A 62 -38.19 -17.70 0.17
C PHE A 62 -39.52 -17.86 -0.57
N ALA A 63 -40.54 -17.19 -0.07
CA ALA A 63 -41.68 -16.79 -0.88
C ALA A 63 -41.35 -15.43 -1.55
N ALA A 64 -42.22 -14.95 -2.45
CA ALA A 64 -42.04 -13.69 -3.14
C ALA A 64 -41.83 -12.55 -2.13
N PRO A 65 -40.68 -11.80 -2.20
CA PRO A 65 -40.41 -10.69 -1.29
C PRO A 65 -41.35 -9.53 -1.55
N ARG A 66 -41.67 -8.78 -0.51
CA ARG A 66 -42.47 -7.55 -0.61
C ARG A 66 -41.57 -6.35 -0.34
N LEU A 67 -41.60 -5.37 -1.26
CA LEU A 67 -40.94 -4.08 -1.07
C LEU A 67 -42.00 -2.98 -1.10
N SER A 68 -42.01 -2.14 -0.07
CA SER A 68 -42.94 -1.02 0.07
C SER A 68 -42.21 0.26 0.46
N PHE A 69 -42.85 1.40 0.13
CA PHE A 69 -42.33 2.71 0.51
C PHE A 69 -43.27 3.36 1.53
N GLU A 70 -42.70 3.90 2.60
CA GLU A 70 -43.40 4.68 3.61
C GLU A 70 -43.16 6.17 3.35
N GLY A 71 -44.24 6.99 3.40
CA GLY A 71 -44.18 8.40 3.09
C GLY A 71 -44.03 8.67 1.57
N SER A 72 -43.01 9.43 1.18
CA SER A 72 -42.74 9.75 -0.23
C SER A 72 -42.12 8.55 -0.95
N ALA A 73 -42.81 8.02 -1.95
CA ALA A 73 -42.25 7.00 -2.84
C ALA A 73 -41.28 7.67 -3.86
N PRO A 74 -40.25 6.93 -4.32
CA PRO A 74 -39.42 7.40 -5.42
C PRO A 74 -40.20 7.41 -6.73
N ASP A 75 -39.59 7.96 -7.78
CA ASP A 75 -40.17 7.81 -9.14
C ASP A 75 -40.26 6.31 -9.51
N GLU A 76 -41.19 6.00 -10.43
CA GLU A 76 -41.56 4.63 -10.78
C GLU A 76 -40.36 3.82 -11.31
N ALA A 77 -39.49 4.44 -12.13
CA ALA A 77 -38.31 3.79 -12.68
C ALA A 77 -37.30 3.42 -11.56
N THR A 78 -37.15 4.30 -10.57
CA THR A 78 -36.28 4.03 -9.40
C THR A 78 -36.90 2.98 -8.47
N ALA A 79 -38.23 3.00 -8.28
CA ALA A 79 -38.93 1.98 -7.50
C ALA A 79 -38.79 0.60 -8.14
N ASP A 80 -38.88 0.49 -9.44
CA ASP A 80 -38.69 -0.75 -10.18
C ASP A 80 -37.23 -1.23 -10.12
N ALA A 81 -36.28 -0.31 -10.27
CA ALA A 81 -34.85 -0.65 -10.09
C ALA A 81 -34.56 -1.16 -8.67
N ALA A 82 -35.18 -0.59 -7.64
CA ALA A 82 -35.05 -1.07 -6.25
C ALA A 82 -35.68 -2.44 -6.06
N ARG A 83 -36.84 -2.73 -6.69
CA ARG A 83 -37.44 -4.07 -6.69
C ARG A 83 -36.56 -5.10 -7.40
N GLN A 84 -35.92 -4.73 -8.50
CA GLN A 84 -34.97 -5.60 -9.20
C GLN A 84 -33.70 -5.84 -8.39
N ALA A 85 -33.22 -4.82 -7.65
CA ALA A 85 -32.00 -4.92 -6.83
C ALA A 85 -32.09 -5.95 -5.69
N ILE A 86 -33.30 -6.32 -5.23
CA ILE A 86 -33.50 -7.36 -4.23
C ILE A 86 -33.41 -8.79 -4.80
N GLY A 87 -32.88 -8.96 -6.00
CA GLY A 87 -32.82 -10.23 -6.73
C GLY A 87 -32.06 -11.38 -6.05
N ALA A 88 -31.35 -11.13 -4.96
CA ALA A 88 -30.78 -12.16 -4.10
C ALA A 88 -31.86 -12.94 -3.30
N VAL A 89 -33.03 -12.35 -3.10
CA VAL A 89 -34.19 -12.96 -2.44
C VAL A 89 -35.19 -13.37 -3.52
N ARG A 90 -34.98 -14.57 -4.09
CA ARG A 90 -35.88 -15.13 -5.11
C ARG A 90 -36.75 -16.20 -4.51
N GLU A 91 -38.00 -16.28 -4.99
CA GLU A 91 -38.91 -17.34 -4.61
C GLU A 91 -38.28 -18.71 -4.93
N GLY A 92 -38.35 -19.62 -3.95
CA GLY A 92 -37.80 -20.97 -4.06
C GLY A 92 -36.33 -21.12 -3.66
N GLU A 93 -35.56 -20.02 -3.52
CA GLU A 93 -34.18 -20.08 -3.02
C GLU A 93 -34.15 -20.29 -1.50
N PRO A 94 -33.05 -20.88 -0.95
CA PRO A 94 -32.89 -21.05 0.48
C PRO A 94 -32.96 -19.74 1.25
N ALA A 95 -33.78 -19.69 2.31
CA ALA A 95 -34.06 -18.48 3.08
C ALA A 95 -32.91 -18.12 4.04
N ARG A 96 -31.78 -17.64 3.50
CA ARG A 96 -30.62 -17.20 4.28
C ARG A 96 -30.79 -15.78 4.78
N ALA A 97 -30.45 -15.53 6.04
CA ALA A 97 -30.50 -14.19 6.61
C ALA A 97 -29.59 -13.18 5.90
N ALA A 98 -28.41 -13.63 5.43
CA ALA A 98 -27.47 -12.80 4.69
C ALA A 98 -28.06 -12.27 3.38
N ASP A 99 -28.88 -13.06 2.67
CA ASP A 99 -29.49 -12.67 1.41
C ASP A 99 -30.54 -11.57 1.62
N VAL A 100 -31.30 -11.62 2.73
CA VAL A 100 -32.27 -10.58 3.10
C VAL A 100 -31.55 -9.27 3.46
N LEU A 101 -30.45 -9.35 4.21
CA LEU A 101 -29.61 -8.19 4.54
C LEU A 101 -28.99 -7.57 3.29
N GLY A 102 -28.45 -8.42 2.41
CA GLY A 102 -27.89 -7.99 1.13
C GLY A 102 -28.92 -7.34 0.21
N ALA A 103 -30.12 -7.92 0.12
CA ALA A 103 -31.22 -7.36 -0.65
C ALA A 103 -31.66 -5.99 -0.13
N GLN A 104 -31.80 -5.82 1.17
CA GLN A 104 -32.13 -4.53 1.79
C GLN A 104 -31.06 -3.48 1.49
N ALA A 105 -29.76 -3.83 1.64
CA ALA A 105 -28.65 -2.95 1.34
C ALA A 105 -28.60 -2.57 -0.16
N ALA A 106 -28.84 -3.54 -1.06
CA ALA A 106 -28.85 -3.29 -2.51
C ALA A 106 -29.97 -2.35 -2.95
N ALA A 107 -31.18 -2.53 -2.41
CA ALA A 107 -32.31 -1.64 -2.68
C ALA A 107 -32.03 -0.22 -2.17
N LEU A 108 -31.53 -0.06 -0.93
CA LEU A 108 -31.15 1.23 -0.36
C LEU A 108 -30.06 1.93 -1.20
N ALA A 109 -29.02 1.19 -1.59
CA ALA A 109 -27.96 1.72 -2.44
C ALA A 109 -28.48 2.15 -3.83
N THR A 110 -29.52 1.49 -4.33
CA THR A 110 -30.17 1.86 -5.61
C THR A 110 -30.93 3.18 -5.49
N LEU A 111 -31.70 3.38 -4.40
CA LEU A 111 -32.35 4.65 -4.10
C LEU A 111 -31.34 5.79 -3.97
N GLN A 112 -30.28 5.58 -3.19
CA GLN A 112 -29.25 6.59 -2.99
C GLN A 112 -28.52 6.94 -4.29
N ARG A 113 -28.21 5.96 -5.14
CA ARG A 113 -27.60 6.20 -6.47
C ARG A 113 -28.52 6.97 -7.42
N ALA A 114 -29.82 6.82 -7.26
CA ALA A 114 -30.82 7.57 -8.03
C ALA A 114 -31.03 9.01 -7.53
N GLY A 115 -30.29 9.44 -6.49
CA GLY A 115 -30.33 10.82 -5.98
C GLY A 115 -31.16 11.00 -4.71
N TYR A 116 -31.70 9.96 -4.12
CA TYR A 116 -32.45 10.03 -2.86
C TYR A 116 -31.49 9.94 -1.67
N ALA A 117 -30.94 11.08 -1.25
CA ALA A 117 -29.89 11.15 -0.23
C ALA A 117 -30.36 10.66 1.15
N ASP A 118 -31.60 11.00 1.50
CA ASP A 118 -32.22 10.68 2.79
C ASP A 118 -32.91 9.31 2.76
N ALA A 119 -32.71 8.52 1.68
CA ALA A 119 -33.28 7.19 1.63
C ALA A 119 -32.79 6.36 2.80
N ALA A 120 -33.73 5.76 3.51
CA ALA A 120 -33.47 4.94 4.69
C ALA A 120 -34.26 3.63 4.61
N ALA A 121 -33.69 2.58 5.15
CA ALA A 121 -34.40 1.33 5.37
C ALA A 121 -35.19 1.43 6.67
N GLY A 122 -36.48 1.15 6.59
CA GLY A 122 -37.37 1.03 7.75
C GLY A 122 -37.19 -0.31 8.49
N GLU A 123 -38.08 -0.58 9.42
CA GLU A 123 -38.08 -1.83 10.15
C GLU A 123 -38.34 -3.00 9.20
N ARG A 124 -37.45 -4.01 9.29
CA ARG A 124 -37.55 -5.20 8.47
C ARG A 124 -38.43 -6.22 9.16
N ARG A 125 -39.46 -6.71 8.45
CA ARG A 125 -40.32 -7.78 8.92
C ARG A 125 -40.05 -9.05 8.11
N VAL A 126 -39.84 -10.16 8.81
CA VAL A 126 -39.62 -11.46 8.16
C VAL A 126 -40.68 -12.43 8.72
N VAL A 127 -41.62 -12.81 7.86
CA VAL A 127 -42.70 -13.74 8.22
C VAL A 127 -42.27 -15.16 7.89
N VAL A 128 -42.26 -16.04 8.91
CA VAL A 128 -41.89 -17.45 8.78
C VAL A 128 -43.14 -18.31 8.87
N ASP A 129 -43.45 -18.99 7.78
CA ASP A 129 -44.54 -19.98 7.73
C ASP A 129 -43.95 -21.39 7.93
N HIS A 130 -44.17 -21.93 9.11
CA HIS A 130 -43.68 -23.27 9.48
C HIS A 130 -44.42 -24.40 8.77
N ALA A 131 -45.68 -24.21 8.39
CA ALA A 131 -46.47 -25.25 7.73
C ALA A 131 -46.03 -25.48 6.28
N LEU A 132 -45.69 -24.39 5.59
CA LEU A 132 -45.23 -24.41 4.21
C LEU A 132 -43.71 -24.41 4.07
N ALA A 133 -42.95 -24.32 5.16
CA ALA A 133 -41.51 -24.10 5.20
C ALA A 133 -41.07 -22.92 4.32
N ARG A 134 -41.81 -21.82 4.38
CA ARG A 134 -41.56 -20.60 3.58
C ARG A 134 -41.27 -19.39 4.45
N VAL A 135 -40.50 -18.45 3.88
CA VAL A 135 -40.12 -17.19 4.52
C VAL A 135 -40.46 -16.05 3.56
N THR A 136 -41.25 -15.07 4.02
CA THR A 136 -41.61 -13.90 3.27
C THR A 136 -40.91 -12.67 3.88
N PRO A 137 -39.87 -12.11 3.26
CA PRO A 137 -39.29 -10.84 3.66
C PRO A 137 -40.19 -9.68 3.24
N GLU A 138 -40.47 -8.79 4.19
CA GLU A 138 -41.17 -7.51 3.97
C GLU A 138 -40.15 -6.40 4.24
N LEU A 139 -39.73 -5.70 3.18
CA LEU A 139 -38.71 -4.66 3.21
C LEU A 139 -39.38 -3.30 3.04
N HIS A 140 -39.23 -2.44 4.03
CA HIS A 140 -39.81 -1.10 4.05
C HIS A 140 -38.71 -0.07 3.85
N PHE A 141 -38.97 0.95 3.03
CA PHE A 141 -38.05 2.05 2.77
C PHE A 141 -38.78 3.38 2.83
N SER A 142 -38.08 4.43 3.23
CA SER A 142 -38.45 5.82 2.96
C SER A 142 -37.48 6.38 1.91
N ALA A 143 -37.97 6.97 0.85
CA ALA A 143 -37.13 7.52 -0.20
C ALA A 143 -36.66 8.96 0.14
N GLY A 144 -37.53 9.78 0.74
CA GLY A 144 -37.28 11.20 0.91
C GLY A 144 -37.40 11.96 -0.43
N ALA A 145 -36.85 13.16 -0.48
CA ALA A 145 -36.78 13.97 -1.69
C ALA A 145 -35.48 13.69 -2.47
N ARG A 146 -35.54 13.90 -3.80
CA ARG A 146 -34.33 13.90 -4.61
C ARG A 146 -33.46 15.10 -4.24
N ALA A 147 -32.22 14.87 -3.86
CA ALA A 147 -31.25 15.90 -3.53
C ALA A 147 -30.42 16.30 -4.76
N ARG A 148 -30.14 17.59 -4.89
CA ARG A 148 -29.15 18.14 -5.83
C ARG A 148 -28.01 18.76 -5.06
N LEU A 149 -26.76 18.52 -5.51
CA LEU A 149 -25.57 18.97 -4.85
C LEU A 149 -25.31 20.47 -5.08
N GLY A 150 -25.12 21.20 -4.00
CA GLY A 150 -24.58 22.56 -3.96
C GLY A 150 -23.06 22.58 -3.93
N ASP A 151 -22.49 23.50 -3.16
CA ASP A 151 -21.04 23.66 -3.01
C ASP A 151 -20.49 22.82 -1.84
N VAL A 152 -19.17 22.58 -1.85
CA VAL A 152 -18.47 22.00 -0.71
C VAL A 152 -18.20 23.09 0.33
N ARG A 153 -18.55 22.84 1.57
CA ARG A 153 -18.19 23.68 2.70
C ARG A 153 -17.45 22.88 3.75
N MET A 154 -16.51 23.51 4.43
CA MET A 154 -15.78 22.88 5.52
C MET A 154 -16.29 23.38 6.85
N ALA A 155 -16.67 22.47 7.75
CA ALA A 155 -17.13 22.82 9.10
C ALA A 155 -16.04 23.55 9.91
N LEU A 156 -14.75 23.18 9.72
CA LEU A 156 -13.59 23.83 10.33
C LEU A 156 -12.90 24.77 9.33
N ALA A 157 -13.58 25.82 8.90
CA ALA A 157 -13.13 26.73 7.82
C ALA A 157 -11.75 27.36 8.03
N ALA A 158 -11.32 27.57 9.27
CA ALA A 158 -10.02 28.19 9.58
C ALA A 158 -8.80 27.29 9.33
N ALA A 159 -8.99 25.97 9.18
CA ALA A 159 -7.90 25.02 9.03
C ALA A 159 -7.36 24.96 7.59
N PHE A 160 -8.18 25.25 6.60
CA PHE A 160 -7.83 25.14 5.18
C PHE A 160 -8.27 26.39 4.40
N ARG A 161 -7.55 26.70 3.33
CA ARG A 161 -7.92 27.82 2.44
C ARG A 161 -9.18 27.46 1.64
N PRO A 162 -10.12 28.40 1.44
CA PRO A 162 -11.33 28.16 0.65
C PRO A 162 -11.01 27.57 -0.75
N SER A 163 -10.04 28.16 -1.46
CA SER A 163 -9.64 27.67 -2.78
C SER A 163 -9.14 26.23 -2.82
N PHE A 164 -8.61 25.72 -1.71
CA PHE A 164 -8.24 24.30 -1.62
C PHE A 164 -9.49 23.44 -1.48
N VAL A 165 -10.45 23.87 -0.67
CA VAL A 165 -11.72 23.15 -0.46
C VAL A 165 -12.54 23.11 -1.74
N ASP A 166 -12.62 24.23 -2.46
CA ASP A 166 -13.34 24.33 -3.76
C ASP A 166 -12.73 23.36 -4.79
N ASN A 167 -11.40 23.23 -4.81
CA ASN A 167 -10.70 22.30 -5.72
C ASN A 167 -10.98 20.81 -5.43
N LEU A 168 -11.47 20.46 -4.22
CA LEU A 168 -11.86 19.08 -3.89
C LEU A 168 -13.24 18.71 -4.45
N GLN A 169 -14.05 19.68 -4.87
CA GLN A 169 -15.38 19.44 -5.44
C GLN A 169 -15.24 18.69 -6.77
N ASN A 170 -15.81 17.50 -6.81
CA ASN A 170 -15.73 16.61 -7.97
C ASN A 170 -17.08 16.43 -8.70
N TRP A 171 -17.97 17.42 -8.56
CA TRP A 171 -19.27 17.53 -9.23
C TRP A 171 -19.53 18.98 -9.65
N THR A 172 -20.47 19.15 -10.56
CA THR A 172 -21.00 20.47 -10.95
C THR A 172 -22.17 20.83 -10.03
N ARG A 173 -22.23 22.09 -9.60
CA ARG A 173 -23.37 22.60 -8.82
C ARG A 173 -24.67 22.29 -9.55
N GLY A 174 -25.63 21.69 -8.84
CA GLY A 174 -26.93 21.25 -9.40
C GLY A 174 -26.93 19.80 -9.90
N ASP A 175 -25.81 19.09 -9.91
CA ASP A 175 -25.79 17.66 -10.20
C ASP A 175 -26.65 16.88 -9.20
N ALA A 176 -27.19 15.75 -9.61
CA ALA A 176 -27.90 14.86 -8.72
C ALA A 176 -26.96 14.31 -7.64
N TYR A 177 -27.47 14.14 -6.42
CA TYR A 177 -26.73 13.50 -5.34
C TYR A 177 -26.13 12.17 -5.79
N SER A 178 -24.88 11.94 -5.41
CA SER A 178 -24.13 10.72 -5.72
C SER A 178 -23.29 10.29 -4.52
N PRO A 179 -23.56 9.10 -3.92
CA PRO A 179 -22.72 8.54 -2.86
C PRO A 179 -21.27 8.36 -3.29
N GLN A 180 -21.04 8.11 -4.60
CA GLN A 180 -19.71 7.95 -5.17
C GLN A 180 -18.95 9.29 -5.21
N ALA A 181 -19.62 10.41 -5.49
CA ALA A 181 -19.02 11.74 -5.46
C ALA A 181 -18.58 12.11 -4.04
N LEU A 182 -19.42 11.88 -3.04
CA LEU A 182 -19.07 12.11 -1.64
C LEU A 182 -17.95 11.17 -1.15
N SER A 183 -17.96 9.94 -1.61
CA SER A 183 -16.90 8.98 -1.28
C SER A 183 -15.56 9.35 -1.91
N ARG A 184 -15.57 9.92 -3.12
CA ARG A 184 -14.36 10.50 -3.75
C ARG A 184 -13.86 11.69 -2.95
N LEU A 185 -14.71 12.65 -2.63
CA LEU A 185 -14.37 13.82 -1.81
C LEU A 185 -13.69 13.42 -0.49
N ARG A 186 -14.27 12.43 0.23
CA ARG A 186 -13.66 11.92 1.46
C ARG A 186 -12.30 11.29 1.24
N ARG A 187 -12.14 10.47 0.19
CA ARG A 187 -10.85 9.85 -0.15
C ARG A 187 -9.81 10.87 -0.54
N ASP A 188 -10.17 11.85 -1.37
CA ASP A 188 -9.26 12.89 -1.84
C ASP A 188 -8.77 13.73 -0.66
N MET A 189 -9.65 14.09 0.28
CA MET A 189 -9.25 14.78 1.51
C MET A 189 -8.39 13.90 2.42
N SER A 190 -8.76 12.63 2.62
CA SER A 190 -7.99 11.69 3.46
C SER A 190 -6.60 11.42 2.89
N SER A 191 -6.46 11.35 1.58
CA SER A 191 -5.19 11.07 0.89
C SER A 191 -4.13 12.15 1.11
N THR A 192 -4.53 13.34 1.54
CA THR A 192 -3.59 14.44 1.84
C THR A 192 -2.75 14.19 3.10
N GLY A 193 -3.19 13.28 3.99
CA GLY A 193 -2.56 13.05 5.30
C GLY A 193 -2.71 14.20 6.30
N ALA A 194 -3.40 15.29 5.94
CA ALA A 194 -3.63 16.44 6.82
C ALA A 194 -4.72 16.19 7.87
N VAL A 195 -5.53 15.16 7.66
CA VAL A 195 -6.68 14.81 8.51
C VAL A 195 -6.61 13.36 8.97
N SER A 196 -7.09 13.08 10.17
CA SER A 196 -7.18 11.73 10.75
C SER A 196 -8.55 11.09 10.50
N ARG A 197 -9.60 11.91 10.37
CA ARG A 197 -10.96 11.47 10.07
C ARG A 197 -11.63 12.46 9.13
N VAL A 198 -12.46 11.93 8.24
CA VAL A 198 -13.28 12.73 7.29
C VAL A 198 -14.68 12.14 7.24
N THR A 199 -15.68 12.98 7.49
CA THR A 199 -17.08 12.67 7.27
C THR A 199 -17.72 13.72 6.39
N THR A 200 -18.84 13.37 5.75
CA THR A 200 -19.61 14.28 4.93
C THR A 200 -21.05 14.26 5.36
N ARG A 201 -21.67 15.43 5.44
CA ARG A 201 -23.09 15.62 5.71
C ARG A 201 -23.67 16.51 4.61
N LEU A 202 -24.91 16.28 4.24
CA LEU A 202 -25.68 17.21 3.41
C LEU A 202 -26.41 18.20 4.31
N ASP A 203 -26.33 19.48 3.97
CA ASP A 203 -27.23 20.46 4.57
C ASP A 203 -28.63 20.35 3.94
N PRO A 204 -29.69 20.75 4.66
CA PRO A 204 -31.01 20.88 4.08
C PRO A 204 -30.97 21.75 2.80
N PRO A 205 -31.86 21.51 1.81
CA PRO A 205 -31.91 22.32 0.60
C PRO A 205 -32.09 23.81 0.91
N GLY A 206 -31.26 24.65 0.29
CA GLY A 206 -31.37 26.10 0.35
C GLY A 206 -32.54 26.62 -0.44
N GLU A 207 -32.67 27.96 -0.55
CA GLU A 207 -33.72 28.60 -1.35
C GLU A 207 -33.65 28.27 -2.86
N ASP A 208 -32.45 27.92 -3.34
CA ASP A 208 -32.18 27.46 -4.70
C ASP A 208 -32.46 25.96 -4.92
N GLY A 209 -32.91 25.24 -3.88
CA GLY A 209 -33.21 23.81 -3.91
C GLY A 209 -31.96 22.92 -3.96
N LEU A 210 -30.77 23.47 -3.67
CA LEU A 210 -29.52 22.73 -3.64
C LEU A 210 -29.09 22.44 -2.20
N SER A 211 -28.48 21.28 -1.98
CA SER A 211 -27.93 20.87 -0.70
C SER A 211 -26.40 20.97 -0.71
N ASP A 212 -25.86 21.87 0.09
CA ASP A 212 -24.41 21.98 0.25
C ASP A 212 -23.85 20.74 0.96
N VAL A 213 -22.63 20.36 0.58
CA VAL A 213 -21.92 19.24 1.20
C VAL A 213 -20.99 19.79 2.28
N VAL A 214 -21.30 19.52 3.53
CA VAL A 214 -20.45 19.89 4.66
C VAL A 214 -19.41 18.80 4.87
N LEU A 215 -18.15 19.18 4.73
CA LEU A 215 -16.99 18.34 5.01
C LEU A 215 -16.57 18.56 6.47
N GLU A 216 -16.77 17.54 7.28
CA GLU A 216 -16.35 17.53 8.69
C GLU A 216 -15.03 16.76 8.82
N VAL A 217 -14.04 17.36 9.44
CA VAL A 217 -12.68 16.79 9.54
C VAL A 217 -12.14 16.86 10.96
N GLU A 218 -11.41 15.84 11.34
CA GLU A 218 -10.50 15.86 12.48
C GLU A 218 -9.07 16.02 11.94
N LEU A 219 -8.35 17.03 12.41
CA LEU A 219 -6.99 17.28 11.96
C LEU A 219 -6.03 16.20 12.45
N ALA A 220 -5.15 15.74 11.60
CA ALA A 220 -4.01 14.92 12.00
C ALA A 220 -3.01 15.73 12.83
N ARG A 221 -2.14 15.06 13.60
CA ARG A 221 -1.07 15.74 14.33
C ARG A 221 -0.23 16.57 13.36
N ARG A 222 0.00 17.84 13.70
CA ARG A 222 0.67 18.80 12.82
C ARG A 222 2.08 18.38 12.43
N ASN A 223 2.81 17.75 13.34
CA ASN A 223 4.15 17.23 13.12
C ASN A 223 4.15 15.72 13.26
N ALA A 224 4.90 15.05 12.37
CA ALA A 224 5.26 13.64 12.46
C ALA A 224 6.77 13.52 12.45
N TYR A 225 7.30 12.54 13.16
CA TYR A 225 8.72 12.22 13.24
C TYR A 225 8.88 10.73 13.00
N GLU A 226 9.83 10.38 12.16
CA GLU A 226 10.20 9.02 11.83
C GLU A 226 11.71 8.87 12.02
N PHE A 227 12.15 7.74 12.56
CA PHE A 227 13.55 7.46 12.80
C PHE A 227 13.87 6.05 12.33
N GLY A 228 15.03 5.88 11.69
CA GLY A 228 15.60 4.62 11.28
C GLY A 228 17.03 4.48 11.80
N LEU A 229 17.43 3.26 12.10
CA LEU A 229 18.80 2.91 12.50
C LEU A 229 19.21 1.66 11.73
N GLY A 230 20.44 1.66 11.23
CA GLY A 230 21.03 0.51 10.55
C GLY A 230 22.52 0.43 10.83
N TYR A 231 23.06 -0.77 10.71
CA TYR A 231 24.50 -1.02 10.74
C TYR A 231 24.83 -2.19 9.81
N SER A 232 25.89 -2.03 9.05
CA SER A 232 26.52 -3.14 8.36
C SER A 232 28.03 -2.98 8.37
N THR A 233 28.75 -4.08 8.17
CA THR A 233 30.21 -4.02 8.05
C THR A 233 30.66 -3.44 6.70
N THR A 234 29.75 -3.37 5.71
CA THR A 234 30.04 -2.88 4.36
C THR A 234 29.66 -1.41 4.14
N GLU A 235 28.75 -0.86 4.95
CA GLU A 235 28.22 0.50 4.79
C GLU A 235 28.38 1.34 6.07
N GLY A 236 28.86 0.70 7.18
CA GLY A 236 29.01 1.34 8.48
C GLY A 236 27.69 1.54 9.22
N ALA A 237 27.71 2.46 10.19
CA ALA A 237 26.52 2.87 10.93
C ALA A 237 25.74 3.93 10.19
N GLY A 238 24.41 3.82 10.22
CA GLY A 238 23.50 4.78 9.59
C GLY A 238 22.33 5.17 10.49
N VAL A 239 21.98 6.47 10.46
CA VAL A 239 20.82 7.04 11.15
C VAL A 239 19.98 7.77 10.10
N GLU A 240 18.69 7.49 10.09
CA GLU A 240 17.71 8.21 9.30
C GLU A 240 16.76 8.97 10.22
N ALA A 241 16.42 10.19 9.86
CA ALA A 241 15.42 10.97 10.56
C ALA A 241 14.56 11.75 9.55
N GLN A 242 13.26 11.76 9.78
CA GLN A 242 12.33 12.51 8.97
C GLN A 242 11.39 13.31 9.87
N TRP A 243 11.22 14.58 9.54
CA TRP A 243 10.22 15.45 10.11
C TRP A 243 9.25 15.90 9.03
N THR A 244 7.97 15.70 9.26
CA THR A 244 6.90 16.15 8.38
C THR A 244 6.00 17.13 9.10
N ARG A 245 5.87 18.35 8.59
CA ARG A 245 4.90 19.34 9.02
C ARG A 245 3.73 19.34 8.05
N ARG A 246 2.61 18.79 8.49
CA ARG A 246 1.38 18.70 7.71
C ARG A 246 0.69 20.07 7.60
N ASN A 247 0.04 20.31 6.45
CA ASN A 247 -0.76 21.50 6.18
C ASN A 247 -0.01 22.81 6.48
N LEU A 248 1.12 23.02 5.81
CA LEU A 248 2.01 24.15 6.04
C LEU A 248 1.33 25.50 5.75
N SER A 249 0.62 25.62 4.61
CA SER A 249 0.03 26.88 4.14
C SER A 249 -1.52 26.87 4.11
N GLY A 250 -2.18 25.86 4.66
CA GLY A 250 -3.64 25.70 4.62
C GLY A 250 -4.16 25.08 3.31
N ARG A 251 -3.31 24.41 2.54
CA ARG A 251 -3.66 23.66 1.32
C ARG A 251 -3.46 22.16 1.47
N ALA A 252 -3.47 21.67 2.70
CA ALA A 252 -3.09 20.30 3.06
C ALA A 252 -1.68 19.92 2.58
N ASP A 253 -0.82 20.91 2.42
CA ASP A 253 0.53 20.81 1.87
C ASP A 253 1.54 20.42 2.95
N PRO A 254 2.07 19.18 2.99
CA PRO A 254 3.15 18.82 3.89
C PRO A 254 4.49 19.35 3.39
N LEU A 255 5.29 19.85 4.35
CA LEU A 255 6.73 20.03 4.21
C LEU A 255 7.41 18.88 4.91
N THR A 256 8.18 18.10 4.19
CA THR A 256 9.00 16.99 4.73
C THR A 256 10.46 17.37 4.66
N VAL A 257 11.16 17.27 5.78
CA VAL A 257 12.62 17.37 5.86
C VAL A 257 13.13 16.02 6.31
N ALA A 258 14.00 15.42 5.51
CA ALA A 258 14.61 14.13 5.78
C ALA A 258 16.13 14.24 5.78
N THR A 259 16.78 13.44 6.60
CA THR A 259 18.23 13.32 6.65
C THR A 259 18.63 11.86 6.79
N THR A 260 19.67 11.48 6.08
CA THR A 260 20.42 10.23 6.26
C THR A 260 21.83 10.60 6.65
N LEU A 261 22.34 10.06 7.74
CA LEU A 261 23.71 10.25 8.23
C LEU A 261 24.33 8.88 8.38
N GLY A 262 25.14 8.49 7.44
CA GLY A 262 25.88 7.22 7.40
C GLY A 262 27.32 7.43 6.98
N GLU A 263 28.10 6.38 7.05
CA GLU A 263 29.49 6.40 6.61
C GLU A 263 29.60 6.50 5.08
N THR A 264 28.72 5.79 4.36
CA THR A 264 28.69 5.76 2.90
C THR A 264 27.77 6.83 2.30
N GLN A 265 26.71 7.23 3.00
CA GLN A 265 25.72 8.18 2.50
C GLN A 265 25.37 9.23 3.54
N GLN A 266 25.41 10.48 3.13
CA GLN A 266 24.95 11.62 3.92
C GLN A 266 24.04 12.48 3.03
N ASN A 267 22.80 12.67 3.49
CA ASN A 267 21.80 13.43 2.73
C ASN A 267 20.99 14.31 3.67
N ILE A 268 20.68 15.51 3.21
CA ILE A 268 19.64 16.36 3.80
C ILE A 268 18.75 16.82 2.65
N SER A 269 17.45 16.57 2.77
CA SER A 269 16.46 16.98 1.77
C SER A 269 15.27 17.70 2.39
N ALA A 270 14.66 18.59 1.61
CA ALA A 270 13.41 19.26 1.97
C ALA A 270 12.47 19.18 0.77
N THR A 271 11.27 18.64 0.97
CA THR A 271 10.24 18.47 -0.06
C THR A 271 8.92 19.08 0.39
N LEU A 272 8.40 19.99 -0.42
CA LEU A 272 7.05 20.54 -0.30
C LEU A 272 6.13 19.82 -1.28
N THR A 273 5.12 19.12 -0.76
CA THR A 273 4.07 18.50 -1.57
C THR A 273 2.83 19.38 -1.60
N ARG A 274 2.23 19.60 -2.76
CA ARG A 274 0.92 20.25 -2.92
C ARG A 274 -0.08 19.24 -3.46
N PRO A 275 -0.89 18.60 -2.59
CA PRO A 275 -1.92 17.66 -3.02
C PRO A 275 -2.92 18.33 -3.96
N HIS A 276 -3.35 17.60 -4.98
CA HIS A 276 -4.38 18.02 -5.96
C HIS A 276 -4.03 19.27 -6.78
N ALA A 277 -2.78 19.77 -6.74
CA ALA A 277 -2.39 20.99 -7.45
C ALA A 277 -2.38 20.85 -8.99
N ALA A 278 -2.19 19.62 -9.50
CA ALA A 278 -2.27 19.31 -10.94
C ALA A 278 -3.59 18.63 -11.32
N GLY A 279 -4.65 18.84 -10.53
CA GLY A 279 -5.96 18.21 -10.65
C GLY A 279 -6.22 17.20 -9.54
N LEU A 280 -7.47 16.80 -9.36
CA LEU A 280 -7.86 15.83 -8.32
C LEU A 280 -7.08 14.53 -8.46
N GLY A 281 -6.45 14.13 -7.36
CA GLY A 281 -5.60 12.95 -7.33
C GLY A 281 -4.19 13.14 -7.90
N HIS A 282 -3.79 14.38 -8.28
CA HIS A 282 -2.46 14.68 -8.78
C HIS A 282 -1.76 15.69 -7.89
N GLY A 283 -0.77 15.24 -7.13
CA GLY A 283 0.08 16.09 -6.29
C GLY A 283 1.27 16.63 -7.07
N VAL A 284 1.74 17.84 -6.69
CA VAL A 284 2.96 18.42 -7.21
C VAL A 284 3.98 18.51 -6.09
N ASN A 285 5.20 18.04 -6.34
CA ASN A 285 6.30 18.08 -5.38
C ASN A 285 7.38 19.05 -5.88
N PHE A 286 7.97 19.76 -4.95
CA PHE A 286 9.17 20.57 -5.14
C PHE A 286 10.16 20.23 -4.04
N GLY A 287 11.37 19.89 -4.40
CA GLY A 287 12.37 19.52 -3.42
C GLY A 287 13.76 20.01 -3.75
N VAL A 288 14.57 20.07 -2.71
CA VAL A 288 15.99 20.33 -2.74
C VAL A 288 16.69 19.30 -1.88
N SER A 289 17.83 18.80 -2.32
CA SER A 289 18.70 17.95 -1.53
C SER A 289 20.15 18.39 -1.63
N VAL A 290 20.91 18.11 -0.56
CA VAL A 290 22.36 18.17 -0.51
C VAL A 290 22.84 16.78 -0.13
N GLU A 291 23.73 16.22 -0.91
CA GLU A 291 24.12 14.82 -0.84
C GLU A 291 25.64 14.69 -0.82
N ARG A 292 26.11 13.74 -0.03
CA ARG A 292 27.47 13.22 -0.11
C ARG A 292 27.38 11.69 -0.10
N GLU A 293 27.99 11.07 -1.09
CA GLU A 293 28.10 9.62 -1.22
C GLU A 293 29.58 9.25 -1.27
N MET A 294 29.94 8.23 -0.51
CA MET A 294 31.29 7.71 -0.42
C MET A 294 31.24 6.19 -0.64
N SER A 295 31.86 5.73 -1.69
CA SER A 295 32.05 4.32 -2.00
C SER A 295 33.54 4.09 -2.30
N GLU A 296 33.91 2.83 -2.49
CA GLU A 296 35.27 2.51 -2.96
C GLU A 296 35.50 2.97 -4.40
N ALA A 297 34.43 3.13 -5.19
CA ALA A 297 34.48 3.51 -6.57
C ALA A 297 34.68 5.03 -6.75
N TYR A 298 33.99 5.86 -5.97
CA TYR A 298 34.04 7.32 -6.04
C TYR A 298 33.50 8.00 -4.79
N THR A 299 33.85 9.26 -4.61
CA THR A 299 33.16 10.17 -3.68
C THR A 299 32.42 11.22 -4.46
N ARG A 300 31.11 11.42 -4.18
CA ARG A 300 30.27 12.45 -4.77
C ARG A 300 29.82 13.44 -3.72
N GLN A 301 29.81 14.74 -4.07
CA GLN A 301 29.16 15.80 -3.31
C GLN A 301 28.33 16.64 -4.27
N GLY A 302 27.05 16.84 -3.95
CA GLY A 302 26.19 17.54 -4.89
C GLY A 302 24.97 18.18 -4.25
N VAL A 303 24.31 19.02 -5.06
CA VAL A 303 23.02 19.65 -4.75
C VAL A 303 22.06 19.31 -5.86
N ALA A 304 20.85 18.93 -5.51
CA ALA A 304 19.81 18.66 -6.50
C ALA A 304 18.52 19.45 -6.21
N LEU A 305 17.85 19.86 -7.29
CA LEU A 305 16.52 20.45 -7.29
C LEU A 305 15.60 19.50 -8.07
N HIS A 306 14.43 19.21 -7.54
CA HIS A 306 13.47 18.39 -8.27
C HIS A 306 12.07 19.00 -8.25
N ALA A 307 11.34 18.77 -9.33
CA ALA A 307 9.91 19.05 -9.44
C ALA A 307 9.23 17.85 -10.08
N SER A 308 8.16 17.35 -9.47
CA SER A 308 7.44 16.20 -9.98
C SER A 308 5.94 16.31 -9.80
N VAL A 309 5.21 15.53 -10.58
CA VAL A 309 3.78 15.28 -10.43
C VAL A 309 3.57 13.81 -10.10
N ASP A 310 2.89 13.56 -8.98
CA ASP A 310 2.47 12.23 -8.59
C ASP A 310 0.98 12.07 -8.89
N ALA A 311 0.64 11.11 -9.74
CA ALA A 311 -0.74 10.74 -9.96
C ALA A 311 -1.22 9.84 -8.82
N ALA A 312 -2.43 10.12 -8.31
CA ALA A 312 -3.01 9.33 -7.23
C ALA A 312 -2.99 7.85 -7.56
N ARG A 313 -2.61 7.07 -6.58
CA ARG A 313 -2.63 5.61 -6.63
C ARG A 313 -4.04 5.12 -6.94
N ARG A 314 -4.29 4.69 -8.16
CA ARG A 314 -5.50 3.97 -8.52
C ARG A 314 -5.29 2.49 -8.22
N LEU A 315 -5.99 1.97 -7.19
CA LEU A 315 -5.85 0.60 -6.72
C LEU A 315 -4.41 0.34 -6.21
N ARG A 316 -3.55 -0.19 -7.07
CA ARG A 316 -2.18 -0.64 -6.75
C ARG A 316 -1.10 0.07 -7.57
N THR A 317 -1.50 0.91 -8.54
CA THR A 317 -0.56 1.56 -9.46
C THR A 317 -0.38 3.03 -9.11
N SER A 318 0.86 3.47 -8.97
CA SER A 318 1.28 4.86 -8.86
C SER A 318 2.11 5.25 -10.08
N ARG A 319 2.05 6.53 -10.44
CA ARG A 319 2.82 7.11 -11.53
C ARG A 319 3.40 8.42 -11.04
N SER A 320 4.68 8.63 -11.30
CA SER A 320 5.32 9.93 -11.08
C SER A 320 6.14 10.33 -12.31
N TYR A 321 6.14 11.59 -12.62
CA TYR A 321 6.97 12.15 -13.69
C TYR A 321 7.42 13.56 -13.29
N GLY A 322 8.58 13.94 -13.78
CA GLY A 322 9.13 15.22 -13.37
C GLY A 322 10.46 15.54 -14.00
N VAL A 323 11.12 16.53 -13.43
CA VAL A 323 12.44 16.98 -13.82
C VAL A 323 13.35 17.06 -12.59
N ASN A 324 14.62 16.80 -12.80
CA ASN A 324 15.67 16.90 -11.80
C ASN A 324 16.84 17.67 -12.39
N LEU A 325 17.41 18.60 -11.62
CA LEU A 325 18.62 19.33 -11.95
C LEU A 325 19.60 19.12 -10.81
N SER A 326 20.74 18.51 -11.08
CA SER A 326 21.82 18.35 -10.10
C SER A 326 23.12 19.02 -10.57
N ALA A 327 23.92 19.41 -9.59
CA ALA A 327 25.28 19.87 -9.78
C ALA A 327 26.17 19.11 -8.80
N ASP A 328 27.04 18.30 -9.34
CA ASP A 328 27.80 17.28 -8.62
C ASP A 328 29.30 17.46 -8.88
N ASN A 329 30.09 17.20 -7.83
CA ASN A 329 31.54 17.11 -7.88
C ASN A 329 31.93 15.69 -7.50
N TYR A 330 32.82 15.09 -8.27
CA TYR A 330 33.28 13.70 -8.07
C TYR A 330 34.77 13.69 -7.79
N ASP A 331 35.17 12.86 -6.86
CA ASP A 331 36.55 12.50 -6.58
C ASP A 331 36.62 10.96 -6.69
N ASP A 332 37.13 10.49 -7.80
CA ASP A 332 37.34 9.08 -8.06
C ASP A 332 38.84 8.76 -8.12
N LEU A 333 39.18 7.50 -7.82
CA LEU A 333 40.57 7.07 -7.71
C LEU A 333 41.22 6.79 -9.08
N ALA A 334 40.42 6.55 -10.10
CA ALA A 334 40.89 6.13 -11.42
C ALA A 334 40.99 7.29 -12.44
N GLY A 335 40.29 8.38 -12.18
CA GLY A 335 40.07 9.49 -13.12
C GLY A 335 38.66 9.47 -13.70
N GLY A 336 38.45 10.15 -14.83
CA GLY A 336 37.13 10.29 -15.45
C GLY A 336 36.49 11.64 -15.17
N VAL A 337 35.15 11.69 -15.07
CA VAL A 337 34.38 12.93 -14.89
C VAL A 337 34.54 13.45 -13.47
N SER A 338 35.04 14.67 -13.31
CA SER A 338 35.22 15.31 -11.99
C SER A 338 34.10 16.27 -11.62
N ASN A 339 33.41 16.84 -12.61
CA ASN A 339 32.27 17.75 -12.36
C ASN A 339 31.15 17.47 -13.38
N ALA A 340 29.92 17.49 -12.94
CA ALA A 340 28.77 17.40 -13.82
C ALA A 340 27.60 18.26 -13.34
N VAL A 341 26.94 18.91 -14.29
CA VAL A 341 25.58 19.44 -14.12
C VAL A 341 24.65 18.58 -14.97
N VAL A 342 23.70 17.91 -14.34
CA VAL A 342 22.81 16.99 -15.01
C VAL A 342 21.38 17.50 -14.95
N LEU A 343 20.77 17.69 -16.12
CA LEU A 343 19.34 17.93 -16.27
C LEU A 343 18.69 16.64 -16.76
N SER A 344 17.78 16.11 -15.96
CA SER A 344 17.00 14.91 -16.29
C SER A 344 15.51 15.20 -16.32
N SER A 345 14.77 14.49 -17.16
CA SER A 345 13.35 14.25 -16.96
C SER A 345 13.12 12.77 -16.66
N PHE A 346 12.04 12.43 -15.96
CA PHE A 346 11.79 11.04 -15.64
C PHE A 346 10.31 10.67 -15.69
N LEU A 347 10.06 9.40 -15.95
CA LEU A 347 8.78 8.73 -15.74
C LEU A 347 9.05 7.49 -14.87
N ASN A 348 8.35 7.41 -13.74
CA ASN A 348 8.35 6.24 -12.87
C ASN A 348 6.96 5.62 -12.81
N LEU A 349 6.87 4.31 -13.02
CA LEU A 349 5.66 3.51 -12.94
C LEU A 349 5.87 2.44 -11.87
N ARG A 350 5.01 2.42 -10.83
CA ARG A 350 5.09 1.41 -9.78
C ARG A 350 3.74 0.75 -9.58
N ASN A 351 3.72 -0.57 -9.60
CA ASN A 351 2.61 -1.39 -9.18
C ASN A 351 3.00 -2.11 -7.89
N ASP A 352 2.20 -1.96 -6.83
CA ASP A 352 2.51 -2.50 -5.50
C ASP A 352 1.25 -3.11 -4.91
N SER A 353 1.27 -4.42 -4.71
CA SER A 353 0.17 -5.20 -4.17
C SER A 353 0.43 -5.71 -2.75
N THR A 354 1.56 -5.34 -2.14
CA THR A 354 1.89 -5.74 -0.77
C THR A 354 1.05 -4.98 0.26
N GLU A 355 0.79 -5.60 1.40
CA GLU A 355 0.03 -4.98 2.50
C GLU A 355 0.95 -4.30 3.52
N PHE A 356 2.14 -4.85 3.76
CA PHE A 356 3.09 -4.37 4.77
C PHE A 356 4.44 -4.07 4.12
N SER A 357 4.84 -2.79 4.12
CA SER A 357 6.07 -2.35 3.45
C SER A 357 7.36 -2.82 4.14
N LEU A 358 7.37 -2.99 5.47
CA LEU A 358 8.54 -3.41 6.25
C LEU A 358 8.65 -4.94 6.43
N ASP A 359 7.59 -5.69 6.22
CA ASP A 359 7.56 -7.16 6.29
C ASP A 359 6.58 -7.73 5.26
N PRO A 360 6.84 -7.56 3.95
CA PRO A 360 5.97 -8.09 2.92
C PRO A 360 5.99 -9.62 2.93
N ARG A 361 4.80 -10.22 2.95
CA ARG A 361 4.62 -11.68 3.02
C ARG A 361 3.95 -12.23 1.78
N ASP A 362 3.05 -11.46 1.20
CA ASP A 362 2.31 -11.78 -0.01
C ASP A 362 2.22 -10.57 -0.92
N GLY A 363 2.10 -10.83 -2.21
CA GLY A 363 1.96 -9.81 -3.22
C GLY A 363 3.21 -9.59 -4.05
N SER A 364 3.20 -8.53 -4.81
CA SER A 364 4.28 -8.18 -5.73
C SER A 364 4.47 -6.67 -5.82
N ILE A 365 5.71 -6.28 -6.12
CA ILE A 365 6.06 -4.93 -6.50
C ILE A 365 6.70 -5.02 -7.89
N ALA A 366 6.28 -4.17 -8.81
CA ALA A 366 6.94 -3.97 -10.09
C ALA A 366 7.16 -2.47 -10.28
N GLU A 367 8.38 -2.08 -10.57
CA GLU A 367 8.77 -0.70 -10.78
C GLU A 367 9.54 -0.57 -12.09
N PHE A 368 9.23 0.47 -12.85
CA PHE A 368 9.91 0.82 -14.08
C PHE A 368 10.20 2.32 -14.07
N ARG A 369 11.44 2.70 -14.37
CA ARG A 369 11.87 4.09 -14.48
C ARG A 369 12.63 4.30 -15.79
N ILE A 370 12.32 5.39 -16.47
CA ILE A 370 13.05 5.88 -17.61
C ILE A 370 13.43 7.35 -17.37
N GLU A 371 14.66 7.70 -17.69
CA GLU A 371 15.25 9.01 -17.35
C GLU A 371 16.16 9.51 -18.49
N PRO A 372 15.59 10.20 -19.49
CA PRO A 372 16.39 10.95 -20.46
C PRO A 372 17.07 12.13 -19.78
N SER A 373 18.36 12.30 -20.05
CA SER A 373 19.24 13.23 -19.35
C SER A 373 20.25 13.88 -20.30
N VAL A 374 20.68 15.08 -19.92
CA VAL A 374 21.85 15.75 -20.48
C VAL A 374 22.78 16.10 -19.34
N SER A 375 24.02 15.66 -19.42
CA SER A 375 25.12 16.03 -18.53
C SER A 375 26.03 16.99 -19.24
N THR A 376 26.53 17.99 -18.51
CA THR A 376 27.58 18.92 -18.97
C THR A 376 28.51 19.21 -17.81
N GLY A 377 29.75 19.47 -18.08
CA GLY A 377 30.82 19.70 -17.12
C GLY A 377 32.14 19.54 -17.84
N ASP A 378 32.92 18.54 -17.47
CA ASP A 378 34.18 18.24 -18.17
C ASP A 378 33.91 17.83 -19.63
N GLU A 379 32.86 17.01 -19.84
CA GLU A 379 32.36 16.63 -21.16
C GLU A 379 30.83 16.80 -21.24
N THR A 380 30.28 16.67 -22.44
CA THR A 380 28.83 16.77 -22.66
C THR A 380 28.27 15.45 -23.21
N LEU A 381 27.35 14.86 -22.47
CA LEU A 381 26.70 13.62 -22.81
C LEU A 381 25.17 13.75 -22.77
N GLY A 382 24.51 13.37 -23.86
CA GLY A 382 23.07 13.09 -23.87
C GLY A 382 22.84 11.59 -23.73
N PHE A 383 22.05 11.16 -22.77
CA PHE A 383 21.80 9.74 -22.51
C PHE A 383 20.39 9.45 -22.00
N VAL A 384 19.98 8.19 -22.12
CA VAL A 384 18.76 7.68 -21.50
C VAL A 384 19.13 6.56 -20.55
N ARG A 385 18.77 6.72 -19.28
CA ARG A 385 18.90 5.69 -18.26
C ARG A 385 17.54 5.02 -18.04
N ALA A 386 17.48 3.70 -18.18
CA ALA A 386 16.28 2.93 -17.92
C ALA A 386 16.55 1.86 -16.87
N SER A 387 15.59 1.59 -15.99
CA SER A 387 15.68 0.50 -15.01
C SER A 387 14.33 -0.13 -14.74
N ALA A 388 14.35 -1.41 -14.41
CA ALA A 388 13.19 -2.17 -14.00
C ALA A 388 13.52 -3.03 -12.79
N GLU A 389 12.61 -3.10 -11.82
CA GLU A 389 12.72 -3.97 -10.65
C GLU A 389 11.40 -4.70 -10.42
N GLY A 390 11.50 -6.01 -10.13
CA GLY A 390 10.39 -6.85 -9.72
C GLY A 390 10.67 -7.49 -8.38
N ARG A 391 9.67 -7.51 -7.48
CA ARG A 391 9.69 -8.24 -6.21
C ARG A 391 8.45 -9.09 -6.12
N LEU A 392 8.60 -10.31 -5.62
CA LEU A 392 7.50 -11.25 -5.44
C LEU A 392 7.59 -11.87 -4.04
N TYR A 393 6.47 -11.96 -3.37
CA TYR A 393 6.36 -12.55 -2.04
C TYR A 393 5.22 -13.55 -2.03
N GLN A 394 5.47 -14.71 -1.44
CA GLN A 394 4.49 -15.77 -1.33
C GLN A 394 4.59 -16.46 0.02
N SER A 395 3.56 -16.35 0.84
CA SER A 395 3.43 -17.11 2.07
C SER A 395 2.94 -18.53 1.82
N LEU A 396 3.51 -19.49 2.52
CA LEU A 396 3.24 -20.91 2.39
C LEU A 396 3.03 -21.58 3.76
N GLY A 397 2.24 -22.66 3.74
CA GLY A 397 2.00 -23.51 4.91
C GLY A 397 0.89 -23.01 5.82
N GLU A 398 0.61 -23.78 6.88
CA GLU A 398 -0.37 -23.38 7.89
C GLU A 398 0.13 -22.17 8.68
N ASN A 399 -0.73 -21.15 8.83
CA ASN A 399 -0.45 -19.89 9.52
C ASN A 399 0.69 -19.06 8.89
N ASP A 400 0.93 -19.18 7.57
CA ASP A 400 1.89 -18.36 6.81
C ASP A 400 3.29 -18.32 7.45
N ARG A 401 3.79 -19.49 7.85
CA ARG A 401 5.07 -19.60 8.57
C ARG A 401 6.29 -19.46 7.68
N LEU A 402 6.18 -19.84 6.42
CA LEU A 402 7.24 -19.73 5.42
C LEU A 402 6.86 -18.66 4.41
N THR A 403 7.71 -17.66 4.20
CA THR A 403 7.58 -16.70 3.11
C THR A 403 8.75 -16.91 2.16
N LEU A 404 8.43 -17.15 0.89
CA LEU A 404 9.41 -17.08 -0.20
C LEU A 404 9.39 -15.68 -0.78
N ALA A 405 10.56 -15.07 -0.88
CA ALA A 405 10.75 -13.74 -1.46
C ALA A 405 11.74 -13.83 -2.62
N ALA A 406 11.42 -13.19 -3.73
CA ALA A 406 12.29 -13.07 -4.89
C ALA A 406 12.37 -11.61 -5.32
N ARG A 407 13.54 -11.18 -5.77
CA ARG A 407 13.79 -9.87 -6.36
C ARG A 407 14.63 -10.04 -7.62
N ALA A 408 14.34 -9.25 -8.64
CA ALA A 408 15.20 -9.09 -9.81
C ALA A 408 15.21 -7.62 -10.20
N ARG A 409 16.38 -7.12 -10.57
CA ARG A 409 16.57 -5.73 -11.03
C ARG A 409 17.48 -5.74 -12.24
N THR A 410 17.17 -4.88 -13.23
CA THR A 410 17.99 -4.64 -14.40
C THR A 410 17.99 -3.16 -14.76
N GLY A 411 19.02 -2.71 -15.43
CA GLY A 411 19.12 -1.34 -15.90
C GLY A 411 20.10 -1.20 -17.05
N TRP A 412 19.95 -0.13 -17.82
CA TRP A 412 20.82 0.21 -18.93
C TRP A 412 20.91 1.73 -19.12
N LEU A 413 22.12 2.22 -19.38
CA LEU A 413 22.43 3.56 -19.79
C LEU A 413 22.78 3.54 -21.28
N ALA A 414 21.96 4.21 -22.10
CA ALA A 414 22.17 4.32 -23.54
C ALA A 414 22.61 5.74 -23.90
N PRO A 415 23.82 5.97 -24.44
CA PRO A 415 24.22 7.26 -24.97
C PRO A 415 23.37 7.62 -26.19
N VAL A 416 22.98 8.88 -26.31
CA VAL A 416 22.24 9.45 -27.44
C VAL A 416 23.13 10.44 -28.21
N ALA A 417 24.00 11.16 -27.49
CA ALA A 417 24.99 12.09 -28.03
C ALA A 417 26.19 12.14 -27.10
N GLY A 418 27.41 12.01 -27.60
CA GLY A 418 28.64 11.84 -26.83
C GLY A 418 28.98 10.38 -26.61
N ASP A 419 29.97 10.09 -25.78
CA ASP A 419 30.42 8.74 -25.47
C ASP A 419 29.83 8.29 -24.13
N ALA A 420 29.50 6.99 -24.02
CA ALA A 420 29.04 6.40 -22.75
C ALA A 420 30.08 6.54 -21.63
N ASP A 421 31.36 6.63 -21.97
CA ASP A 421 32.45 6.79 -21.00
C ASP A 421 32.46 8.16 -20.32
N ASP A 422 31.81 9.17 -20.93
CA ASP A 422 31.63 10.51 -20.36
C ASP A 422 30.47 10.56 -19.34
N ALA A 423 29.81 9.42 -19.06
CA ALA A 423 28.73 9.40 -18.09
C ALA A 423 29.26 9.63 -16.67
N PRO A 424 28.65 10.55 -15.90
CA PRO A 424 28.99 10.75 -14.51
C PRO A 424 28.93 9.46 -13.69
N PRO A 425 29.83 9.22 -12.73
CA PRO A 425 29.90 7.99 -11.95
C PRO A 425 28.56 7.60 -11.33
N ASP A 426 27.82 8.53 -10.72
CA ASP A 426 26.52 8.27 -10.05
C ASP A 426 25.38 7.93 -11.03
N ARG A 427 25.57 8.11 -12.34
CA ARG A 427 24.60 7.74 -13.38
C ARG A 427 24.85 6.34 -13.92
N ARG A 428 26.03 5.79 -13.71
CA ARG A 428 26.40 4.43 -14.07
C ARG A 428 25.80 3.43 -13.07
N PHE A 429 25.98 2.14 -13.30
CA PHE A 429 25.44 1.08 -12.47
C PHE A 429 26.53 0.38 -11.68
N TYR A 430 26.17 0.00 -10.45
CA TYR A 430 26.99 -0.72 -9.51
C TYR A 430 26.19 -1.82 -8.82
N VAL A 431 26.87 -2.84 -8.33
CA VAL A 431 26.34 -3.94 -7.53
C VAL A 431 27.19 -4.11 -6.27
N GLY A 432 26.61 -4.70 -5.23
CA GLY A 432 27.23 -4.91 -3.92
C GLY A 432 26.62 -4.05 -2.82
N GLY A 433 26.70 -4.55 -1.59
CA GLY A 433 26.12 -3.94 -0.39
C GLY A 433 24.81 -4.58 0.09
N GLY A 434 24.30 -4.10 1.21
CA GLY A 434 23.17 -4.70 1.93
C GLY A 434 21.84 -4.68 1.19
N GLY A 435 21.66 -3.79 0.24
CA GLY A 435 20.48 -3.66 -0.63
C GLY A 435 20.64 -4.27 -2.03
N SER A 436 21.77 -4.92 -2.32
CA SER A 436 22.14 -5.49 -3.62
C SER A 436 22.64 -6.92 -3.44
N VAL A 437 23.90 -7.24 -3.75
CA VAL A 437 24.52 -8.54 -3.51
C VAL A 437 25.23 -8.51 -2.16
N ARG A 438 24.62 -9.13 -1.16
CA ARG A 438 25.15 -9.16 0.21
C ARG A 438 26.45 -10.00 0.27
N GLY A 439 27.38 -9.58 1.11
CA GLY A 439 28.72 -10.17 1.22
C GLY A 439 29.80 -9.36 0.54
N TYR A 440 29.43 -8.47 -0.39
CA TYR A 440 30.35 -7.57 -1.09
C TYR A 440 30.23 -6.13 -0.52
N GLY A 441 31.29 -5.34 -0.68
CA GLY A 441 31.31 -3.94 -0.31
C GLY A 441 30.28 -3.11 -1.09
N TYR A 442 29.93 -1.95 -0.57
CA TYR A 442 28.97 -1.04 -1.21
C TYR A 442 29.53 -0.53 -2.54
N ASN A 443 28.82 -0.79 -3.65
CA ASN A 443 29.18 -0.38 -5.01
C ASN A 443 30.54 -0.92 -5.52
N THR A 444 30.96 -2.10 -5.06
CA THR A 444 32.29 -2.64 -5.43
C THR A 444 32.29 -3.57 -6.64
N ILE A 445 31.12 -3.97 -7.16
CA ILE A 445 31.02 -4.84 -8.33
C ILE A 445 30.70 -4.00 -9.55
N TYR A 446 31.70 -3.80 -10.42
CA TYR A 446 31.64 -3.14 -11.72
C TYR A 446 32.82 -3.55 -12.59
N PRO A 447 32.89 -3.23 -13.90
CA PRO A 447 34.01 -3.61 -14.76
C PRO A 447 35.33 -2.98 -14.29
N ALA A 448 36.25 -3.81 -13.77
CA ALA A 448 37.55 -3.35 -13.25
C ALA A 448 38.48 -2.78 -14.33
N GLU A 449 38.27 -3.13 -15.59
CA GLU A 449 39.01 -2.62 -16.74
C GLU A 449 38.87 -1.10 -16.89
N ARG A 450 37.78 -0.53 -16.38
CA ARG A 450 37.53 0.92 -16.42
C ARG A 450 38.55 1.70 -15.58
N ASP A 451 38.85 1.20 -14.38
CA ASP A 451 39.86 1.81 -13.51
C ASP A 451 41.26 1.78 -14.15
N LEU A 452 41.58 0.65 -14.81
CA LEU A 452 42.84 0.50 -15.53
C LEU A 452 42.94 1.42 -16.76
N ALA A 453 41.80 1.74 -17.36
CA ALA A 453 41.73 2.67 -18.52
C ALA A 453 41.65 4.13 -18.12
N GLY A 454 41.55 4.46 -16.82
CA GLY A 454 41.36 5.82 -16.32
C GLY A 454 40.01 6.41 -16.71
N LEU A 455 38.96 5.58 -16.77
CA LEU A 455 37.58 5.97 -17.07
C LEU A 455 36.77 6.05 -15.77
N SER A 456 35.62 6.74 -15.85
CA SER A 456 34.68 6.77 -14.72
C SER A 456 34.25 5.35 -14.33
N PRO A 457 34.26 4.99 -13.01
CA PRO A 457 33.88 3.67 -12.54
C PRO A 457 32.39 3.37 -12.81
N GLY A 458 32.00 2.09 -12.67
CA GLY A 458 30.63 1.63 -12.88
C GLY A 458 30.34 1.11 -14.29
N GLY A 459 29.32 0.28 -14.44
CA GLY A 459 28.89 -0.30 -15.72
C GLY A 459 27.81 0.54 -16.42
N GLN A 460 27.68 0.34 -17.75
CA GLN A 460 26.52 0.83 -18.50
C GLN A 460 25.25 0.05 -18.17
N GLY A 461 25.40 -1.22 -17.84
CA GLY A 461 24.32 -2.16 -17.54
C GLY A 461 24.38 -2.71 -16.13
N LEU A 462 23.25 -3.25 -15.71
CA LEU A 462 23.06 -3.93 -14.42
C LEU A 462 22.12 -5.11 -14.61
N PHE A 463 22.50 -6.23 -13.98
CA PHE A 463 21.58 -7.32 -13.69
C PHE A 463 21.85 -7.85 -12.29
N GLU A 464 20.81 -7.94 -11.45
CA GLU A 464 20.91 -8.56 -10.13
C GLU A 464 19.63 -9.31 -9.76
N GLY A 465 19.77 -10.33 -8.94
CA GLY A 465 18.66 -11.12 -8.42
C GLY A 465 18.92 -11.60 -7.00
N SER A 466 17.86 -11.80 -6.25
CA SER A 466 17.89 -12.30 -4.89
C SER A 466 16.75 -13.27 -4.65
N LEU A 467 17.03 -14.38 -3.96
CA LEU A 467 16.05 -15.33 -3.47
C LEU A 467 16.23 -15.50 -1.97
N GLU A 468 15.15 -15.39 -1.22
CA GLU A 468 15.17 -15.51 0.25
C GLU A 468 14.00 -16.35 0.73
N ALA A 469 14.28 -17.31 1.62
CA ALA A 469 13.27 -18.06 2.34
C ALA A 469 13.29 -17.63 3.81
N ARG A 470 12.15 -17.10 4.28
CA ARG A 470 11.95 -16.55 5.62
C ARG A 470 11.05 -17.48 6.41
N TRP A 471 11.52 -18.01 7.52
CA TRP A 471 10.77 -18.93 8.38
C TRP A 471 10.47 -18.32 9.73
N ARG A 472 9.21 -18.42 10.22
CA ARG A 472 8.79 -18.00 11.56
C ARG A 472 8.57 -19.18 12.48
N PHE A 473 9.26 -19.17 13.63
CA PHE A 473 9.18 -20.19 14.68
C PHE A 473 8.24 -19.80 15.81
N GLY A 474 7.13 -19.15 15.54
CA GLY A 474 6.17 -18.65 16.51
C GLY A 474 5.77 -17.22 16.20
N GLU A 475 5.49 -16.42 17.25
CA GLU A 475 4.99 -15.07 17.07
C GLU A 475 6.09 -14.04 16.81
N ARG A 476 7.30 -14.24 17.36
CA ARG A 476 8.36 -13.21 17.38
C ARG A 476 9.68 -13.61 16.77
N ILE A 477 9.99 -14.89 16.67
CA ILE A 477 11.31 -15.35 16.23
C ILE A 477 11.20 -15.97 14.84
N GLY A 478 12.15 -15.64 13.98
CA GLY A 478 12.28 -16.19 12.64
C GLY A 478 13.74 -16.34 12.23
N ALA A 479 13.94 -17.05 11.13
CA ALA A 479 15.21 -17.16 10.43
C ALA A 479 15.02 -16.94 8.94
N ALA A 480 16.09 -16.61 8.24
CA ALA A 480 16.13 -16.51 6.79
C ALA A 480 17.38 -17.19 6.24
N ILE A 481 17.25 -17.71 5.04
CA ILE A 481 18.38 -18.10 4.19
C ILE A 481 18.23 -17.39 2.86
N PHE A 482 19.32 -17.00 2.25
CA PHE A 482 19.28 -16.26 1.00
C PHE A 482 20.47 -16.55 0.08
N VAL A 483 20.23 -16.29 -1.19
CA VAL A 483 21.25 -16.23 -2.23
C VAL A 483 21.00 -14.99 -3.08
N ASP A 484 22.06 -14.22 -3.30
CA ASP A 484 22.07 -13.02 -4.13
C ASP A 484 23.08 -13.23 -5.25
N GLY A 485 22.78 -12.69 -6.44
CA GLY A 485 23.69 -12.72 -7.57
C GLY A 485 23.54 -11.45 -8.40
N GLY A 486 24.64 -10.90 -8.89
CA GLY A 486 24.56 -9.69 -9.73
C GLY A 486 25.88 -9.30 -10.36
N ASN A 487 25.78 -8.48 -11.39
CA ASN A 487 26.89 -7.87 -12.10
C ASN A 487 26.50 -6.49 -12.65
N ALA A 488 27.46 -5.57 -12.67
CA ALA A 488 27.39 -4.38 -13.49
C ALA A 488 28.42 -4.54 -14.64
N PHE A 489 28.03 -4.19 -15.85
CA PHE A 489 28.76 -4.53 -17.06
C PHE A 489 28.63 -3.42 -18.11
N ASP A 490 29.56 -3.40 -19.07
CA ASP A 490 29.51 -2.48 -20.22
C ASP A 490 28.95 -3.17 -21.49
N ASP A 491 29.07 -4.49 -21.62
CA ASP A 491 28.48 -5.28 -22.71
C ASP A 491 27.50 -6.31 -22.19
N TRP A 492 26.41 -6.52 -22.92
CA TRP A 492 25.39 -7.52 -22.57
C TRP A 492 25.91 -8.96 -22.58
N SER A 493 27.01 -9.23 -23.28
CA SER A 493 27.67 -10.54 -23.22
C SER A 493 28.16 -10.90 -21.83
N ASP A 494 28.49 -9.90 -21.01
CA ASP A 494 29.06 -10.06 -19.67
C ASP A 494 27.97 -10.01 -18.57
N ALA A 495 26.73 -9.80 -18.96
CA ALA A 495 25.60 -9.72 -18.02
C ALA A 495 25.38 -11.00 -17.20
N ALA A 496 25.85 -12.15 -17.69
CA ALA A 496 25.74 -13.45 -17.02
C ALA A 496 26.91 -13.76 -16.05
N ASP A 497 27.97 -12.95 -16.04
CA ASP A 497 29.14 -13.13 -15.19
C ASP A 497 28.84 -12.64 -13.75
N LEU A 498 27.87 -13.30 -13.12
CA LEU A 498 27.34 -12.90 -11.82
C LEU A 498 28.33 -13.19 -10.70
N ARG A 499 28.48 -12.20 -9.81
CA ARG A 499 29.07 -12.40 -8.48
C ARG A 499 27.99 -12.88 -7.53
N TRP A 500 28.30 -13.89 -6.73
CA TRP A 500 27.34 -14.56 -5.88
C TRP A 500 27.62 -14.36 -4.41
N GLY A 501 26.58 -14.05 -3.62
CA GLY A 501 26.60 -14.02 -2.17
C GLY A 501 25.53 -14.95 -1.59
N VAL A 502 25.86 -15.63 -0.49
CA VAL A 502 24.93 -16.49 0.24
C VAL A 502 24.94 -16.14 1.71
N GLY A 503 23.86 -16.39 2.40
CA GLY A 503 23.85 -16.08 3.82
C GLY A 503 22.65 -16.62 4.58
N VAL A 504 22.71 -16.36 5.88
CA VAL A 504 21.69 -16.73 6.86
C VAL A 504 21.36 -15.53 7.73
N GLY A 505 20.14 -15.48 8.24
CA GLY A 505 19.72 -14.37 9.09
C GLY A 505 18.75 -14.78 10.18
N ALA A 506 18.78 -14.00 11.26
CA ALA A 506 17.80 -14.04 12.33
C ALA A 506 16.82 -12.89 12.21
N ARG A 507 15.59 -13.11 12.65
CA ARG A 507 14.49 -12.15 12.66
C ARG A 507 13.86 -12.11 14.05
N TYR A 508 13.63 -10.90 14.56
CA TYR A 508 12.88 -10.71 15.79
C TYR A 508 11.77 -9.67 15.56
N ASP A 509 10.50 -10.09 15.62
CA ASP A 509 9.35 -9.22 15.39
C ASP A 509 9.11 -8.30 16.58
N LEU A 510 9.25 -6.99 16.35
CA LEU A 510 8.99 -5.92 17.32
C LEU A 510 7.52 -5.52 17.37
N GLY A 511 6.65 -6.12 16.52
CA GLY A 511 5.22 -5.83 16.40
C GLY A 511 4.88 -4.78 15.35
N PHE A 512 5.82 -3.95 14.92
CA PHE A 512 5.67 -2.99 13.82
C PHE A 512 6.63 -3.25 12.65
N ALA A 513 7.77 -3.89 12.93
CA ALA A 513 8.76 -4.34 11.95
C ALA A 513 9.65 -5.42 12.55
N PRO A 514 10.20 -6.36 11.75
CA PRO A 514 11.23 -7.27 12.24
C PRO A 514 12.58 -6.54 12.40
N LEU A 515 13.27 -6.80 13.51
CA LEU A 515 14.70 -6.58 13.61
C LEU A 515 15.39 -7.70 12.82
N ARG A 516 16.23 -7.34 11.85
CA ARG A 516 16.97 -8.23 10.98
C ARG A 516 18.44 -8.25 11.38
N ILE A 517 19.03 -9.46 11.45
CA ILE A 517 20.48 -9.67 11.60
C ILE A 517 20.87 -10.73 10.58
N ASP A 518 21.63 -10.34 9.55
CA ASP A 518 22.09 -11.23 8.47
C ASP A 518 23.61 -11.34 8.47
N ILE A 519 24.12 -12.52 8.19
CA ILE A 519 25.54 -12.79 7.89
C ILE A 519 25.57 -13.31 6.46
N ALA A 520 26.36 -12.67 5.61
CA ALA A 520 26.52 -13.01 4.20
C ALA A 520 27.99 -13.31 3.88
N PHE A 521 28.20 -14.25 2.96
CA PHE A 521 29.49 -14.70 2.51
C PHE A 521 29.56 -14.53 0.97
N PRO A 522 30.58 -13.82 0.45
CA PRO A 522 30.83 -13.80 -0.98
C PRO A 522 31.35 -15.16 -1.42
N LEU A 523 30.89 -15.66 -2.56
CA LEU A 523 31.34 -16.96 -3.09
C LEU A 523 32.61 -16.84 -3.93
N ASP A 524 32.93 -15.63 -4.41
CA ASP A 524 34.15 -15.37 -5.17
C ASP A 524 35.22 -14.83 -4.22
N ASN A 525 36.21 -15.64 -3.96
CA ASN A 525 37.36 -15.28 -3.13
C ASN A 525 38.37 -14.45 -3.96
N ASN A 526 38.17 -13.14 -4.02
CA ASN A 526 39.21 -12.20 -4.43
C ASN A 526 39.88 -11.63 -3.18
N GLU A 527 41.19 -11.37 -3.23
CA GLU A 527 42.02 -10.84 -2.12
C GLU A 527 41.51 -9.50 -1.56
N THR A 528 40.56 -8.84 -2.27
CA THR A 528 39.96 -7.54 -1.92
C THR A 528 38.65 -7.65 -1.15
N ASN A 529 38.04 -8.84 -1.03
CA ASN A 529 36.75 -8.99 -0.36
C ASN A 529 36.93 -9.50 1.07
N ASP A 530 36.18 -8.92 2.01
CA ASP A 530 36.05 -9.46 3.37
C ASP A 530 35.46 -10.89 3.32
N SER A 531 35.89 -11.73 4.25
CA SER A 531 35.42 -13.13 4.31
C SER A 531 33.93 -13.26 4.59
N TYR A 532 33.31 -12.24 5.17
CA TYR A 532 31.87 -12.15 5.46
C TYR A 532 31.44 -10.71 5.70
N ALA A 533 30.15 -10.47 5.57
CA ALA A 533 29.52 -9.19 5.92
C ALA A 533 28.35 -9.40 6.90
N LEU A 534 28.22 -8.50 7.87
CA LEU A 534 27.16 -8.48 8.87
C LEU A 534 26.23 -7.27 8.60
N TYR A 535 24.92 -7.53 8.63
CA TYR A 535 23.89 -6.49 8.41
C TYR A 535 22.89 -6.52 9.57
N ILE A 536 22.61 -5.36 10.17
CA ILE A 536 21.61 -5.19 11.24
C ILE A 536 20.70 -4.03 10.85
N SER A 537 19.41 -4.28 10.71
CA SER A 537 18.44 -3.24 10.33
C SER A 537 17.02 -3.56 10.77
N LEU A 538 16.13 -2.58 10.65
CA LEU A 538 14.69 -2.75 10.80
C LEU A 538 14.04 -3.01 9.43
N GLY A 539 13.11 -3.96 9.37
CA GLY A 539 12.49 -4.42 8.13
C GLY A 539 13.23 -5.56 7.44
N GLN A 540 12.66 -6.05 6.33
CA GLN A 540 13.29 -7.08 5.51
C GLN A 540 14.28 -6.46 4.50
N ALA A 541 15.11 -7.30 3.86
CA ALA A 541 16.11 -6.82 2.89
C ALA A 541 15.50 -6.16 1.66
N PHE A 542 14.33 -6.66 1.22
CA PHE A 542 13.54 -6.14 0.11
C PHE A 542 12.09 -6.57 0.25
#